data_29309e7f7c3d53dff4d5295226da93c4
#
_entry.id   29309e7f7c3d53dff4d5295226da93c4
#
_cell.length_a   1.000
_cell.length_b   1.000
_cell.length_c   1.000
_cell.angle_alpha   90.00
_cell.angle_beta   90.00
_cell.angle_gamma   90.00
#
_symmetry.space_group_name_H-M   'P 1'
#
loop_
_entity.id
_entity.type
_entity.pdbx_description
1 polymer ?
#
loop_
_entity_poly.entity_id
_entity_poly.type
_entity_poly.pdbx_seq_one_letter_code
_entity_poly.pdbx_strand_id
1 'polypeptide(L)'
;DTKEKTLFWFVIKDKLEDISELPSSTRKKIRKALKIYNIKRITLDELETIGYEIILSAEKSYKNKARQTTPEGFKNLINEYKTDNNKECWCVENKTTGEIVGFSVNTIKEDSCEYDNAKCKWESLHDCSQPYYGLFYTMNQYYLGERKLKYVSDGSRTITEHSKIQDYLTYNFKFRKAYCKLKIYYKWWLSVVIK
;
A
#
# COMPACT_ATOMS: atom_id res chain seq x y z
N ASP A 1 3.62 16.92 -11.22
CA ASP A 1 4.90 17.07 -10.48
C ASP A 1 5.77 18.19 -11.06
N THR A 2 6.82 18.58 -10.35
CA THR A 2 7.80 19.56 -10.83
C THR A 2 9.04 18.86 -11.39
N LYS A 3 9.72 19.49 -12.36
CA LYS A 3 11.00 18.97 -12.88
C LYS A 3 12.15 19.11 -11.88
N GLU A 4 12.05 20.06 -10.97
CA GLU A 4 13.05 20.33 -9.93
C GLU A 4 12.87 19.41 -8.73
N LYS A 5 13.97 18.88 -8.18
CA LYS A 5 13.94 18.12 -6.93
C LYS A 5 13.60 19.05 -5.76
N THR A 6 12.54 18.76 -5.06
CA THR A 6 12.09 19.48 -3.88
C THR A 6 12.20 18.60 -2.63
N LEU A 7 12.00 19.19 -1.45
CA LEU A 7 11.98 18.44 -0.19
C LEU A 7 10.65 17.68 0.04
N PHE A 8 9.66 17.91 -0.81
CA PHE A 8 8.35 17.26 -0.71
C PHE A 8 8.00 16.54 -2.00
N TRP A 9 7.60 15.27 -1.89
CA TRP A 9 7.21 14.43 -3.02
C TRP A 9 6.17 13.39 -2.63
N PHE A 10 5.48 12.86 -3.63
CA PHE A 10 4.70 11.64 -3.53
C PHE A 10 5.46 10.48 -4.16
N VAL A 11 5.22 9.28 -3.66
CA VAL A 11 5.74 8.04 -4.26
C VAL A 11 4.66 7.47 -5.15
N ILE A 12 4.86 7.55 -6.47
CA ILE A 12 3.86 7.17 -7.46
C ILE A 12 4.42 6.18 -8.48
N LYS A 13 3.50 5.46 -9.13
CA LYS A 13 3.79 4.70 -10.33
C LYS A 13 2.75 5.07 -11.41
N ASP A 14 3.22 5.62 -12.50
CA ASP A 14 2.41 6.13 -13.63
C ASP A 14 2.72 5.43 -14.94
N LYS A 15 3.55 4.39 -14.90
CA LYS A 15 3.86 3.55 -16.05
C LYS A 15 3.78 2.10 -15.66
N LEU A 16 3.04 1.31 -16.42
CA LEU A 16 3.01 -0.14 -16.26
C LEU A 16 4.06 -0.75 -17.20
N GLU A 17 5.11 -1.30 -16.61
CA GLU A 17 6.13 -2.03 -17.34
C GLU A 17 5.72 -3.50 -17.51
N ASP A 18 6.26 -4.12 -18.57
CA ASP A 18 6.25 -5.57 -18.68
C ASP A 18 7.05 -6.20 -17.53
N ILE A 19 6.64 -7.38 -17.09
CA ILE A 19 7.34 -8.08 -15.99
C ILE A 19 8.82 -8.29 -16.28
N SER A 20 9.21 -8.44 -17.55
CA SER A 20 10.60 -8.62 -17.97
C SER A 20 11.50 -7.42 -17.63
N GLU A 21 10.91 -6.23 -17.55
CA GLU A 21 11.62 -5.00 -17.24
C GLU A 21 11.88 -4.80 -15.73
N LEU A 22 11.24 -5.60 -14.87
CA LEU A 22 11.50 -5.57 -13.44
C LEU A 22 12.81 -6.28 -13.09
N PRO A 23 13.45 -5.98 -11.94
CA PRO A 23 14.65 -6.67 -11.48
C PRO A 23 14.47 -8.19 -11.45
N SER A 24 15.50 -8.95 -11.84
CA SER A 24 15.43 -10.41 -11.92
C SER A 24 14.98 -11.06 -10.61
N SER A 25 15.48 -10.57 -9.47
CA SER A 25 15.06 -11.02 -8.14
C SER A 25 13.58 -10.77 -7.87
N THR A 26 13.08 -9.61 -8.28
CA THR A 26 11.66 -9.23 -8.14
C THR A 26 10.77 -10.13 -8.97
N ARG A 27 11.16 -10.40 -10.25
CA ARG A 27 10.41 -11.33 -11.11
C ARG A 27 10.28 -12.73 -10.52
N LYS A 28 11.37 -13.26 -9.95
CA LYS A 28 11.34 -14.58 -9.28
C LYS A 28 10.38 -14.61 -8.11
N LYS A 29 10.38 -13.54 -7.29
CA LYS A 29 9.51 -13.42 -6.11
C LYS A 29 8.05 -13.25 -6.52
N ILE A 30 7.74 -12.45 -7.54
CA ILE A 30 6.39 -12.31 -8.09
C ILE A 30 5.86 -13.68 -8.56
N ARG A 31 6.64 -14.39 -9.41
CA ARG A 31 6.22 -15.71 -9.92
C ARG A 31 5.99 -16.71 -8.77
N LYS A 32 6.84 -16.69 -7.75
CA LYS A 32 6.68 -17.54 -6.57
C LYS A 32 5.40 -17.19 -5.82
N ALA A 33 5.16 -15.92 -5.54
CA ALA A 33 3.97 -15.45 -4.87
C ALA A 33 2.68 -15.84 -5.63
N LEU A 34 2.64 -15.58 -6.94
CA LEU A 34 1.48 -15.90 -7.77
C LEU A 34 1.22 -17.42 -7.93
N LYS A 35 2.25 -18.25 -7.74
CA LYS A 35 2.09 -19.71 -7.68
C LYS A 35 1.41 -20.16 -6.38
N ILE A 36 1.73 -19.51 -5.25
CA ILE A 36 1.27 -19.86 -3.90
C ILE A 36 -0.07 -19.20 -3.60
N TYR A 37 -0.24 -17.95 -4.00
CA TYR A 37 -1.37 -17.11 -3.60
C TYR A 37 -2.32 -16.80 -4.73
N ASN A 38 -3.61 -16.73 -4.38
CA ASN A 38 -4.66 -16.08 -5.14
C ASN A 38 -4.84 -14.67 -4.57
N ILE A 39 -4.77 -13.66 -5.44
CA ILE A 39 -4.93 -12.26 -5.04
C ILE A 39 -6.20 -11.76 -5.67
N LYS A 40 -7.18 -11.40 -4.85
CA LYS A 40 -8.52 -11.05 -5.27
C LYS A 40 -9.08 -9.87 -4.49
N ARG A 41 -10.07 -9.20 -5.07
CA ARG A 41 -10.82 -8.17 -4.36
C ARG A 41 -11.78 -8.82 -3.38
N ILE A 42 -11.99 -8.15 -2.26
CA ILE A 42 -12.95 -8.52 -1.21
C ILE A 42 -13.75 -7.29 -0.79
N THR A 43 -14.84 -7.51 -0.10
CA THR A 43 -15.64 -6.47 0.51
C THR A 43 -15.04 -6.00 1.84
N LEU A 44 -15.49 -4.84 2.33
CA LEU A 44 -15.12 -4.37 3.67
C LEU A 44 -15.69 -5.26 4.77
N ASP A 45 -16.83 -5.91 4.54
CA ASP A 45 -17.43 -6.86 5.50
C ASP A 45 -16.58 -8.14 5.61
N GLU A 46 -16.07 -8.65 4.49
CA GLU A 46 -15.10 -9.75 4.50
C GLU A 46 -13.82 -9.34 5.22
N LEU A 47 -13.31 -8.12 4.96
CA LEU A 47 -12.12 -7.61 5.64
C LEU A 47 -12.34 -7.46 7.15
N GLU A 48 -13.52 -7.02 7.59
CA GLU A 48 -13.87 -6.92 9.01
C GLU A 48 -13.70 -8.27 9.74
N THR A 49 -14.05 -9.35 9.06
CA THR A 49 -13.99 -10.72 9.64
C THR A 49 -12.55 -11.22 9.79
N ILE A 50 -11.67 -10.91 8.81
CA ILE A 50 -10.34 -11.52 8.73
C ILE A 50 -9.19 -10.58 9.09
N GLY A 51 -9.40 -9.26 8.97
CA GLY A 51 -8.32 -8.27 8.97
C GLY A 51 -7.65 -8.11 10.32
N TYR A 52 -8.38 -8.28 11.42
CA TYR A 52 -7.83 -8.07 12.77
C TYR A 52 -6.67 -9.01 13.08
N GLU A 53 -6.81 -10.31 12.80
CA GLU A 53 -5.75 -11.29 13.02
C GLU A 53 -4.50 -11.00 12.16
N ILE A 54 -4.70 -10.52 10.94
CA ILE A 54 -3.61 -10.17 10.04
C ILE A 54 -2.84 -8.97 10.60
N ILE A 55 -3.54 -7.95 11.09
CA ILE A 55 -2.91 -6.79 11.73
C ILE A 55 -2.12 -7.20 12.96
N LEU A 56 -2.71 -7.98 13.86
CA LEU A 56 -2.03 -8.45 15.07
C LEU A 56 -0.76 -9.23 14.73
N SER A 57 -0.82 -10.10 13.72
CA SER A 57 0.37 -10.82 13.27
C SER A 57 1.42 -9.88 12.68
N ALA A 58 1.03 -8.93 11.83
CA ALA A 58 1.94 -7.96 11.23
C ALA A 58 2.63 -7.08 12.30
N GLU A 59 1.90 -6.69 13.35
CA GLU A 59 2.41 -5.86 14.44
C GLU A 59 3.43 -6.57 15.34
N LYS A 60 3.52 -7.90 15.32
CA LYS A 60 4.60 -8.65 15.99
C LYS A 60 6.00 -8.20 15.57
N SER A 61 6.12 -7.67 14.35
CA SER A 61 7.36 -7.17 13.78
C SER A 61 7.75 -5.77 14.30
N TYR A 62 6.84 -5.04 14.92
CA TYR A 62 7.07 -3.66 15.29
C TYR A 62 7.87 -3.56 16.59
N LYS A 63 8.92 -2.74 16.57
CA LYS A 63 9.75 -2.50 17.75
C LYS A 63 8.99 -1.80 18.88
N ASN A 64 8.02 -0.97 18.54
CA ASN A 64 7.22 -0.22 19.50
C ASN A 64 5.86 -0.90 19.74
N LYS A 65 5.78 -1.71 20.81
CA LYS A 65 4.57 -2.42 21.20
C LYS A 65 3.47 -1.52 21.80
N ALA A 66 3.76 -0.24 22.05
CA ALA A 66 2.79 0.71 22.63
C ALA A 66 1.61 1.10 21.72
N ARG A 67 1.61 0.64 20.48
CA ARG A 67 0.58 0.92 19.47
C ARG A 67 -0.04 -0.37 18.90
N GLN A 68 -0.29 -1.37 19.73
CA GLN A 68 -1.04 -2.53 19.26
C GLN A 68 -2.49 -2.13 18.98
N THR A 69 -2.98 -2.52 17.80
CA THR A 69 -4.36 -2.32 17.40
C THR A 69 -5.28 -3.14 18.32
N THR A 70 -6.24 -2.49 18.96
CA THR A 70 -7.28 -3.18 19.74
C THR A 70 -8.41 -3.66 18.84
N PRO A 71 -9.24 -4.67 19.28
CA PRO A 71 -10.43 -5.09 18.53
C PRO A 71 -11.37 -3.93 18.21
N GLU A 72 -11.60 -3.06 19.20
CA GLU A 72 -12.43 -1.88 19.05
C GLU A 72 -11.80 -0.85 18.08
N GLY A 73 -10.49 -0.62 18.19
CA GLY A 73 -9.75 0.26 17.27
C GLY A 73 -9.81 -0.23 15.84
N PHE A 74 -9.72 -1.55 15.62
CA PHE A 74 -9.89 -2.13 14.30
C PHE A 74 -11.32 -1.98 13.77
N LYS A 75 -12.33 -2.22 14.61
CA LYS A 75 -13.74 -2.04 14.22
C LYS A 75 -14.03 -0.58 13.85
N ASN A 76 -13.50 0.38 14.61
CA ASN A 76 -13.64 1.81 14.30
C ASN A 76 -12.97 2.14 12.96
N LEU A 77 -11.80 1.59 12.67
CA LEU A 77 -11.11 1.76 11.38
C LEU A 77 -11.95 1.21 10.21
N ILE A 78 -12.54 0.02 10.35
CA ILE A 78 -13.43 -0.54 9.33
C ILE A 78 -14.68 0.31 9.13
N ASN A 79 -15.28 0.80 10.22
CA ASN A 79 -16.42 1.70 10.13
C ASN A 79 -16.06 3.01 9.40
N GLU A 80 -14.89 3.58 9.66
CA GLU A 80 -14.37 4.73 8.92
C GLU A 80 -14.24 4.40 7.43
N TYR A 81 -13.65 3.26 7.08
CA TYR A 81 -13.56 2.85 5.67
C TYR A 81 -14.92 2.68 5.00
N LYS A 82 -15.93 2.18 5.73
CA LYS A 82 -17.31 2.01 5.21
C LYS A 82 -18.03 3.34 4.93
N THR A 83 -17.57 4.45 5.51
CA THR A 83 -18.11 5.78 5.19
C THR A 83 -17.62 6.35 3.87
N ASP A 84 -16.53 5.78 3.30
CA ASP A 84 -15.93 6.22 2.05
C ASP A 84 -16.22 5.21 0.93
N ASN A 85 -17.14 5.55 0.04
CA ASN A 85 -17.51 4.72 -1.12
C ASN A 85 -16.38 4.49 -2.12
N ASN A 86 -15.25 5.17 -1.96
CA ASN A 86 -14.09 5.03 -2.84
C ASN A 86 -13.09 3.98 -2.35
N LYS A 87 -13.39 3.27 -1.26
CA LYS A 87 -12.51 2.20 -0.74
C LYS A 87 -12.67 0.91 -1.52
N GLU A 88 -11.54 0.36 -1.93
CA GLU A 88 -11.44 -0.99 -2.51
C GLU A 88 -10.49 -1.84 -1.69
N CYS A 89 -10.89 -3.09 -1.43
CA CYS A 89 -10.11 -4.02 -0.63
C CYS A 89 -9.62 -5.20 -1.47
N TRP A 90 -8.42 -5.66 -1.14
CA TRP A 90 -7.79 -6.84 -1.72
C TRP A 90 -7.36 -7.80 -0.63
N CYS A 91 -7.36 -9.09 -0.93
CA CYS A 91 -6.77 -10.09 -0.05
C CYS A 91 -5.75 -10.96 -0.77
N VAL A 92 -4.88 -11.57 0.04
CA VAL A 92 -3.89 -12.56 -0.37
C VAL A 92 -4.26 -13.88 0.28
N GLU A 93 -4.79 -14.81 -0.51
CA GLU A 93 -5.28 -16.11 -0.09
C GLU A 93 -4.32 -17.22 -0.51
N ASN A 94 -3.93 -18.09 0.39
CA ASN A 94 -3.13 -19.26 0.05
C ASN A 94 -3.98 -20.26 -0.73
N LYS A 95 -3.56 -20.61 -1.94
CA LYS A 95 -4.30 -21.49 -2.85
C LYS A 95 -4.51 -22.92 -2.32
N THR A 96 -3.60 -23.38 -1.47
CA THR A 96 -3.66 -24.75 -0.94
C THR A 96 -4.49 -24.85 0.33
N THR A 97 -4.35 -23.87 1.23
CA THR A 97 -4.99 -23.91 2.55
C THR A 97 -6.28 -23.09 2.62
N GLY A 98 -6.50 -22.17 1.68
CA GLY A 98 -7.58 -21.19 1.75
C GLY A 98 -7.35 -20.09 2.78
N GLU A 99 -6.22 -20.10 3.49
CA GLU A 99 -5.91 -19.11 4.52
C GLU A 99 -5.64 -17.74 3.89
N ILE A 100 -6.25 -16.69 4.44
CA ILE A 100 -5.96 -15.32 4.04
C ILE A 100 -4.81 -14.80 4.90
N VAL A 101 -3.69 -14.50 4.23
CA VAL A 101 -2.42 -14.10 4.87
C VAL A 101 -2.12 -12.62 4.73
N GLY A 102 -2.92 -11.87 3.98
CA GLY A 102 -2.70 -10.44 3.81
C GLY A 102 -3.89 -9.74 3.20
N PHE A 103 -3.89 -8.41 3.32
CA PHE A 103 -4.88 -7.54 2.68
C PHE A 103 -4.25 -6.21 2.26
N SER A 104 -4.98 -5.47 1.41
CA SER A 104 -4.76 -4.06 1.14
C SER A 104 -6.09 -3.32 1.11
N VAL A 105 -6.10 -2.11 1.66
CA VAL A 105 -7.19 -1.14 1.49
C VAL A 105 -6.65 0.03 0.69
N ASN A 106 -7.35 0.39 -0.35
CA ASN A 106 -6.93 1.41 -1.30
C ASN A 106 -8.05 2.43 -1.49
N THR A 107 -7.70 3.70 -1.69
CA THR A 107 -8.66 4.76 -2.04
C THR A 107 -8.61 5.04 -3.53
N ILE A 108 -9.74 4.93 -4.19
CA ILE A 108 -9.89 5.29 -5.60
C ILE A 108 -10.24 6.76 -5.69
N LYS A 109 -9.48 7.51 -6.46
CA LYS A 109 -9.76 8.88 -6.84
C LYS A 109 -10.14 8.91 -8.33
N GLU A 110 -10.53 10.07 -8.85
CA GLU A 110 -11.02 10.20 -10.22
C GLU A 110 -10.19 9.44 -11.26
N ASP A 111 -8.87 9.58 -11.22
CA ASP A 111 -7.95 8.98 -12.20
C ASP A 111 -6.73 8.30 -11.55
N SER A 112 -6.78 8.02 -10.26
CA SER A 112 -5.68 7.44 -9.50
C SER A 112 -6.15 6.53 -8.38
N CYS A 113 -5.23 5.73 -7.85
CA CYS A 113 -5.45 4.88 -6.68
C CYS A 113 -4.35 5.13 -5.65
N GLU A 114 -4.72 5.34 -4.40
CA GLU A 114 -3.79 5.44 -3.27
C GLU A 114 -3.81 4.15 -2.46
N TYR A 115 -2.64 3.59 -2.19
CA TYR A 115 -2.46 2.40 -1.37
C TYR A 115 -2.37 2.82 0.11
N ASP A 116 -3.50 2.83 0.81
CA ASP A 116 -3.59 3.39 2.15
C ASP A 116 -3.00 2.46 3.20
N ASN A 117 -3.35 1.17 3.13
CA ASN A 117 -2.99 0.21 4.16
C ASN A 117 -2.81 -1.19 3.57
N ALA A 118 -1.58 -1.69 3.59
CA ALA A 118 -1.28 -3.06 3.18
C ALA A 118 -0.59 -3.81 4.33
N LYS A 119 -1.13 -4.98 4.70
CA LYS A 119 -0.62 -5.83 5.77
C LYS A 119 -0.58 -7.28 5.33
N CYS A 120 0.50 -7.97 5.75
CA CYS A 120 0.59 -9.43 5.62
C CYS A 120 1.03 -10.02 6.95
N LYS A 121 0.56 -11.22 7.26
CA LYS A 121 0.94 -11.97 8.45
C LYS A 121 2.46 -12.10 8.53
N TRP A 122 3.02 -11.89 9.70
CA TRP A 122 4.45 -12.00 9.97
C TRP A 122 5.03 -13.34 9.51
N GLU A 123 4.32 -14.42 9.81
CA GLU A 123 4.69 -15.77 9.48
C GLU A 123 4.91 -15.93 7.96
N SER A 124 4.01 -15.40 7.14
CA SER A 124 4.10 -15.47 5.68
C SER A 124 5.21 -14.63 5.07
N LEU A 125 5.77 -13.68 5.81
CA LEU A 125 6.93 -12.91 5.37
C LEU A 125 8.25 -13.67 5.58
N HIS A 126 8.29 -14.60 6.55
CA HIS A 126 9.48 -15.37 6.92
C HIS A 126 9.58 -16.74 6.24
N ASP A 127 8.48 -17.29 5.75
CA ASP A 127 8.46 -18.56 5.00
C ASP A 127 8.92 -18.43 3.53
N CYS A 128 9.42 -17.26 3.17
CA CYS A 128 9.85 -16.93 1.81
C CYS A 128 8.72 -16.98 0.75
N SER A 129 7.46 -16.99 1.12
CA SER A 129 6.32 -17.04 0.18
C SER A 129 6.07 -15.72 -0.56
N GLN A 130 6.57 -14.61 0.00
CA GLN A 130 6.63 -13.30 -0.64
C GLN A 130 5.27 -12.66 -1.01
N PRO A 131 4.28 -12.65 -0.10
CA PRO A 131 2.90 -12.22 -0.41
C PRO A 131 2.81 -10.79 -0.95
N TYR A 132 3.60 -9.84 -0.44
CA TYR A 132 3.61 -8.45 -0.93
C TYR A 132 3.99 -8.34 -2.41
N TYR A 133 4.89 -9.22 -2.92
CA TYR A 133 5.27 -9.18 -4.33
C TYR A 133 4.10 -9.54 -5.25
N GLY A 134 3.31 -10.52 -4.86
CA GLY A 134 2.08 -10.88 -5.57
C GLY A 134 1.04 -9.77 -5.49
N LEU A 135 0.78 -9.27 -4.28
CA LEU A 135 -0.22 -8.24 -4.01
C LEU A 135 0.01 -6.97 -4.84
N PHE A 136 1.19 -6.35 -4.70
CA PHE A 136 1.49 -5.11 -5.43
C PHE A 136 1.58 -5.32 -6.94
N TYR A 137 2.10 -6.46 -7.40
CA TYR A 137 2.10 -6.76 -8.81
C TYR A 137 0.67 -6.84 -9.37
N THR A 138 -0.21 -7.59 -8.73
CA THR A 138 -1.59 -7.77 -9.19
C THR A 138 -2.38 -6.46 -9.13
N MET A 139 -2.23 -5.68 -8.06
CA MET A 139 -2.88 -4.36 -7.95
C MET A 139 -2.39 -3.39 -9.03
N ASN A 140 -1.08 -3.35 -9.32
CA ASN A 140 -0.54 -2.51 -10.39
C ASN A 140 -1.10 -2.92 -11.76
N GLN A 141 -1.19 -4.23 -12.06
CA GLN A 141 -1.80 -4.73 -13.30
C GLN A 141 -3.26 -4.31 -13.42
N TYR A 142 -4.01 -4.43 -12.35
CA TYR A 142 -5.41 -4.06 -12.33
C TYR A 142 -5.62 -2.54 -12.50
N TYR A 143 -4.99 -1.72 -11.66
CA TYR A 143 -5.26 -0.28 -11.67
C TYR A 143 -4.67 0.43 -12.90
N LEU A 144 -3.43 0.14 -13.26
CA LEU A 144 -2.78 0.78 -14.42
C LEU A 144 -3.08 0.06 -15.74
N GLY A 145 -3.21 -1.28 -15.68
CA GLY A 145 -3.42 -2.10 -16.87
C GLY A 145 -4.88 -2.18 -17.31
N GLU A 146 -5.75 -2.69 -16.43
CA GLU A 146 -7.16 -2.94 -16.75
C GLU A 146 -8.01 -1.68 -16.62
N ARG A 147 -7.94 -0.99 -15.46
CA ARG A 147 -8.71 0.24 -15.20
C ARG A 147 -8.16 1.48 -15.88
N LYS A 148 -6.90 1.43 -16.36
CA LYS A 148 -6.25 2.55 -17.07
C LYS A 148 -6.19 3.83 -16.23
N LEU A 149 -6.05 3.71 -14.91
CA LEU A 149 -5.81 4.87 -14.07
C LEU A 149 -4.49 5.53 -14.46
N LYS A 150 -4.37 6.84 -14.29
CA LYS A 150 -3.16 7.58 -14.65
C LYS A 150 -1.97 7.22 -13.79
N TYR A 151 -2.21 6.94 -12.49
CA TYR A 151 -1.16 6.50 -11.57
C TYR A 151 -1.72 5.80 -10.34
N VAL A 152 -0.86 5.03 -9.68
CA VAL A 152 -1.06 4.55 -8.31
C VAL A 152 -0.04 5.22 -7.40
N SER A 153 -0.36 5.39 -6.12
CA SER A 153 0.45 6.12 -5.15
C SER A 153 0.53 5.39 -3.81
N ASP A 154 1.68 5.48 -3.14
CA ASP A 154 1.86 5.11 -1.72
C ASP A 154 1.88 6.36 -0.81
N GLY A 155 1.25 7.42 -1.27
CA GLY A 155 1.13 8.65 -0.53
C GLY A 155 2.34 9.58 -0.61
N SER A 156 2.37 10.54 0.30
CA SER A 156 3.43 11.54 0.39
C SER A 156 4.67 10.98 1.07
N ARG A 157 5.79 11.70 0.93
CA ARG A 157 7.04 11.43 1.65
C ARG A 157 6.77 11.16 3.12
N THR A 158 7.19 9.99 3.61
CA THR A 158 7.20 9.67 5.04
C THR A 158 8.50 10.14 5.67
N ILE A 159 8.39 10.80 6.84
CA ILE A 159 9.53 11.27 7.64
C ILE A 159 9.83 10.27 8.77
N THR A 160 8.95 9.29 8.97
CA THR A 160 8.99 8.30 10.05
C THR A 160 9.52 6.95 9.58
N GLU A 161 9.58 5.96 10.49
CA GLU A 161 10.09 4.59 10.24
C GLU A 161 9.40 3.81 9.11
N HIS A 162 8.30 4.31 8.56
CA HIS A 162 7.57 3.69 7.43
C HIS A 162 8.19 3.96 6.05
N SER A 163 9.32 4.63 5.95
CA SER A 163 10.03 4.86 4.68
C SER A 163 10.40 3.56 3.94
N LYS A 164 10.50 2.44 4.65
CA LYS A 164 10.88 1.15 4.07
C LYS A 164 9.94 0.64 2.99
N ILE A 165 8.62 0.91 3.10
CA ILE A 165 7.67 0.50 2.06
C ILE A 165 7.87 1.31 0.77
N GLN A 166 8.13 2.60 0.88
CA GLN A 166 8.37 3.46 -0.28
C GLN A 166 9.65 3.08 -1.02
N ASP A 167 10.72 2.74 -0.28
CA ASP A 167 11.95 2.21 -0.87
C ASP A 167 11.72 0.85 -1.51
N TYR A 168 10.95 -0.02 -0.87
CA TYR A 168 10.57 -1.32 -1.41
C TYR A 168 9.80 -1.19 -2.74
N LEU A 169 8.81 -0.29 -2.82
CA LEU A 169 8.03 -0.05 -4.02
C LEU A 169 8.89 0.57 -5.14
N THR A 170 9.75 1.52 -4.78
CA THR A 170 10.65 2.16 -5.73
C THR A 170 11.64 1.16 -6.33
N TYR A 171 12.28 0.34 -5.50
CA TYR A 171 13.28 -0.61 -5.95
C TYR A 171 12.67 -1.78 -6.74
N ASN A 172 11.57 -2.37 -6.24
CA ASN A 172 11.02 -3.59 -6.80
C ASN A 172 10.02 -3.36 -7.93
N PHE A 173 9.26 -2.26 -7.88
CA PHE A 173 8.14 -2.00 -8.78
C PHE A 173 8.28 -0.72 -9.58
N LYS A 174 9.47 -0.10 -9.56
CA LYS A 174 9.78 1.12 -10.30
C LYS A 174 8.84 2.30 -9.98
N PHE A 175 8.39 2.40 -8.74
CA PHE A 175 7.76 3.64 -8.27
C PHE A 175 8.79 4.75 -8.31
N ARG A 176 8.34 5.99 -8.54
CA ARG A 176 9.20 7.17 -8.61
C ARG A 176 8.73 8.27 -7.67
N LYS A 177 9.63 9.19 -7.38
CA LYS A 177 9.30 10.40 -6.64
C LYS A 177 8.69 11.44 -7.58
N ALA A 178 7.46 11.82 -7.31
CA ALA A 178 6.78 12.93 -7.95
C ALA A 178 6.99 14.18 -7.08
N TYR A 179 7.95 15.01 -7.43
CA TYR A 179 8.29 16.19 -6.65
C TYR A 179 7.22 17.26 -6.76
N CYS A 180 6.87 17.88 -5.63
CA CYS A 180 5.86 18.93 -5.53
C CYS A 180 6.41 20.15 -4.79
N LYS A 181 5.93 21.33 -5.16
CA LYS A 181 6.18 22.57 -4.39
C LYS A 181 5.10 22.66 -3.31
N LEU A 182 5.51 22.62 -2.05
CA LEU A 182 4.62 22.87 -0.94
C LEU A 182 4.31 24.38 -0.88
N LYS A 183 3.05 24.75 -1.08
CA LYS A 183 2.57 26.11 -0.88
C LYS A 183 1.85 26.17 0.45
N ILE A 184 2.38 26.97 1.37
CA ILE A 184 1.77 27.16 2.69
C ILE A 184 1.04 28.50 2.67
N TYR A 185 -0.26 28.48 2.92
CA TYR A 185 -1.08 29.68 3.04
C TYR A 185 -1.33 29.93 4.52
N TYR A 186 -0.77 31.03 5.01
CA TYR A 186 -1.01 31.49 6.38
C TYR A 186 -2.18 32.46 6.41
N LYS A 187 -2.93 32.48 7.54
CA LYS A 187 -3.79 33.63 7.83
C LYS A 187 -2.93 34.89 7.90
N TRP A 188 -3.42 36.00 7.36
CA TRP A 188 -2.64 37.23 7.17
C TRP A 188 -1.87 37.70 8.42
N TRP A 189 -2.44 37.51 9.61
CA TRP A 189 -1.80 37.89 10.88
C TRP A 189 -0.63 36.94 11.27
N LEU A 190 -0.58 35.70 10.81
CA LEU A 190 0.55 34.79 11.01
C LEU A 190 1.74 35.14 10.10
N SER A 191 1.53 35.78 8.97
CA SER A 191 2.60 36.21 8.06
C SER A 191 3.55 37.24 8.67
N VAL A 192 3.10 37.93 9.75
CA VAL A 192 3.91 38.91 10.48
C VAL A 192 4.86 38.24 11.49
N VAL A 193 4.52 37.04 11.95
CA VAL A 193 5.28 36.31 12.99
C VAL A 193 6.26 35.29 12.38
N ILE A 194 5.96 34.83 11.18
CA ILE A 194 6.78 33.82 10.48
C ILE A 194 7.49 34.52 9.31
N LYS A 195 8.63 35.14 9.61
CA LYS A 195 9.60 35.61 8.60
C LYS A 195 10.80 34.71 8.59
#